data_63c88733071d1a736ea4aa75160491ae
#
_entry.id   63c88733071d1a736ea4aa75160491ae
#
_cell.length_a   1.000
_cell.length_b   1.000
_cell.length_c   1.000
_cell.angle_alpha   90.00
_cell.angle_beta   90.00
_cell.angle_gamma   90.00
#
_symmetry.space_group_name_H-M   'P 1'
#
loop_
_entity.id
_entity.type
_entity.pdbx_description
1 polymer ?
#
loop_
_entity_poly.entity_id
_entity_poly.type
_entity_poly.pdbx_seq_one_letter_code
_entity_poly.pdbx_strand_id
1 'polypeptide(L)'
;MKDLLLCKPGEIFLKGLNKHYFEERLVANVKRRLKPIGHFRVTYLQSALYIEAADDAADLDAAYDAVRKVFGIATITRAAACEKDKDAITALAKTYLHDAMTAARSFKVETKRSDKRFPMTSIELSQYVGGELAEAFPNTVVDVHDPELTVRLEVREQAAYVHAQAVEAAGGMPVGCNGAAVTMLSGGIDSPVSSYMIAKRGVRLVPVHFFSFPYTSELAKEKVLSLAKELTAYTGRMTLQIVPFTHIQEEIRRACPEEYFTLIMRRFMMRIAEDIAAHNECKAIVTGENLGQVASQTMEAMACTQDVTHLPVLQPLIGMDKRDIVKIAREIGTFDTSILPYEDCCTVFTPRHPKTRPTVAEVAEAESALDIDALVHEAVDGIERIRIDL
;
A
#
# COMPACT_ATOMS: atom_id res chain seq x y z
N MET A 1 0.06 29.12 -18.40
CA MET A 1 0.17 27.65 -18.40
C MET A 1 -0.09 27.20 -16.97
N LYS A 2 -1.00 26.27 -16.75
CA LYS A 2 -1.34 25.79 -15.40
C LYS A 2 -0.98 24.31 -15.30
N ASP A 3 0.09 24.02 -14.57
CA ASP A 3 0.54 22.65 -14.33
C ASP A 3 -0.31 21.97 -13.28
N LEU A 4 -0.56 20.69 -13.46
CA LEU A 4 -1.35 19.86 -12.53
C LEU A 4 -0.95 18.39 -12.62
N LEU A 5 -1.38 17.61 -11.62
CA LEU A 5 -1.33 16.16 -11.70
C LEU A 5 -2.71 15.64 -12.11
N LEU A 6 -2.71 14.78 -13.12
CA LEU A 6 -3.88 14.05 -13.58
C LEU A 6 -3.74 12.60 -13.15
N CYS A 7 -4.65 12.13 -12.27
CA CYS A 7 -4.64 10.77 -11.76
C CYS A 7 -5.89 10.02 -12.24
N LYS A 8 -5.70 8.79 -12.71
CA LYS A 8 -6.82 7.93 -13.08
C LYS A 8 -6.96 6.82 -12.02
N PRO A 9 -8.15 6.66 -11.43
CA PRO A 9 -8.40 5.56 -10.51
C PRO A 9 -8.43 4.22 -11.26
N GLY A 10 -8.15 3.14 -10.52
CA GLY A 10 -8.18 1.77 -11.04
C GLY A 10 -9.54 1.11 -10.86
N GLU A 11 -9.58 0.07 -10.03
CA GLU A 11 -10.74 -0.80 -9.81
C GLU A 11 -12.04 -0.11 -9.32
N ILE A 12 -11.96 1.15 -8.91
CA ILE A 12 -13.13 1.94 -8.47
C ILE A 12 -14.23 1.98 -9.55
N PHE A 13 -13.86 1.92 -10.83
CA PHE A 13 -14.83 1.88 -11.93
C PHE A 13 -15.78 0.68 -11.87
N LEU A 14 -15.36 -0.42 -11.25
CA LEU A 14 -16.15 -1.65 -11.18
C LEU A 14 -17.18 -1.65 -10.05
N LYS A 15 -17.29 -0.56 -9.25
CA LYS A 15 -18.08 -0.54 -8.00
C LYS A 15 -19.57 -0.18 -8.15
N GLY A 16 -20.06 0.02 -9.37
CA GLY A 16 -21.49 0.26 -9.63
C GLY A 16 -22.07 1.41 -8.78
N LEU A 17 -23.19 1.17 -8.11
CA LEU A 17 -23.91 2.17 -7.31
C LEU A 17 -23.12 2.72 -6.11
N ASN A 18 -22.16 1.96 -5.59
CA ASN A 18 -21.34 2.37 -4.44
C ASN A 18 -20.11 3.18 -4.82
N LYS A 19 -19.92 3.49 -6.10
CA LYS A 19 -18.74 4.16 -6.64
C LYS A 19 -18.41 5.46 -5.89
N HIS A 20 -19.40 6.27 -5.56
CA HIS A 20 -19.23 7.56 -4.89
C HIS A 20 -18.51 7.43 -3.54
N TYR A 21 -18.84 6.42 -2.74
CA TYR A 21 -18.16 6.15 -1.47
C TYR A 21 -16.64 5.93 -1.64
N PHE A 22 -16.24 5.18 -2.66
CA PHE A 22 -14.82 4.92 -2.94
C PHE A 22 -14.10 6.16 -3.48
N GLU A 23 -14.78 6.96 -4.30
CA GLU A 23 -14.27 8.22 -4.83
C GLU A 23 -14.01 9.23 -3.70
N GLU A 24 -14.97 9.42 -2.80
CA GLU A 24 -14.82 10.29 -1.63
C GLU A 24 -13.66 9.83 -0.73
N ARG A 25 -13.54 8.52 -0.49
CA ARG A 25 -12.46 7.96 0.29
C ARG A 25 -11.10 8.22 -0.36
N LEU A 26 -11.01 8.04 -1.69
CA LEU A 26 -9.79 8.33 -2.45
C LEU A 26 -9.41 9.81 -2.32
N VAL A 27 -10.35 10.73 -2.56
CA VAL A 27 -10.12 12.18 -2.43
C VAL A 27 -9.64 12.54 -1.03
N ALA A 28 -10.27 11.98 0.00
CA ALA A 28 -9.89 12.22 1.40
C ALA A 28 -8.46 11.73 1.70
N ASN A 29 -8.08 10.54 1.17
CA ASN A 29 -6.74 9.99 1.33
C ASN A 29 -5.70 10.85 0.62
N VAL A 30 -5.97 11.30 -0.61
CA VAL A 30 -5.07 12.19 -1.36
C VAL A 30 -4.92 13.55 -0.64
N LYS A 31 -6.01 14.19 -0.21
CA LYS A 31 -5.95 15.44 0.54
C LYS A 31 -5.11 15.32 1.82
N ARG A 32 -5.27 14.20 2.53
CA ARG A 32 -4.48 13.94 3.75
C ARG A 32 -3.00 13.77 3.41
N ARG A 33 -2.68 13.09 2.31
CA ARG A 33 -1.30 12.88 1.84
C ARG A 33 -0.62 14.19 1.45
N LEU A 34 -1.35 15.10 0.83
CA LEU A 34 -0.83 16.37 0.34
C LEU A 34 -0.68 17.44 1.44
N LYS A 35 -1.40 17.31 2.56
CA LYS A 35 -1.42 18.30 3.63
C LYS A 35 -0.03 18.73 4.15
N PRO A 36 0.95 17.84 4.36
CA PRO A 36 2.30 18.24 4.79
C PRO A 36 3.17 18.82 3.68
N ILE A 37 2.76 18.70 2.40
CA ILE A 37 3.56 19.10 1.23
C ILE A 37 3.20 20.53 0.80
N GLY A 38 1.96 20.96 1.00
CA GLY A 38 1.50 22.30 0.60
C GLY A 38 -0.01 22.36 0.42
N HIS A 39 -0.47 23.49 -0.12
CA HIS A 39 -1.87 23.72 -0.39
C HIS A 39 -2.21 23.31 -1.83
N PHE A 40 -3.07 22.30 -1.97
CA PHE A 40 -3.50 21.79 -3.27
C PHE A 40 -5.02 21.80 -3.38
N ARG A 41 -5.51 22.17 -4.57
CA ARG A 41 -6.89 21.94 -4.96
C ARG A 41 -7.01 20.54 -5.53
N VAL A 42 -7.80 19.69 -4.89
CA VAL A 42 -8.05 18.31 -5.32
C VAL A 42 -9.49 18.21 -5.78
N THR A 43 -9.71 17.95 -7.06
CA THR A 43 -11.02 17.84 -7.68
C THR A 43 -11.18 16.49 -8.36
N TYR A 44 -12.31 15.82 -8.13
CA TYR A 44 -12.66 14.56 -8.81
C TYR A 44 -13.79 14.82 -9.80
N LEU A 45 -13.50 14.69 -11.10
CA LEU A 45 -14.45 14.95 -12.18
C LEU A 45 -14.27 13.94 -13.31
N GLN A 46 -15.40 13.49 -13.89
CA GLN A 46 -15.40 12.59 -15.06
C GLN A 46 -14.43 11.40 -14.90
N SER A 47 -14.48 10.78 -13.71
CA SER A 47 -13.65 9.62 -13.37
C SER A 47 -12.13 9.88 -13.42
N ALA A 48 -11.69 11.09 -13.14
CA ALA A 48 -10.28 11.46 -12.95
C ALA A 48 -10.13 12.41 -11.78
N LEU A 49 -8.97 12.36 -11.14
CA LEU A 49 -8.57 13.24 -10.06
C LEU A 49 -7.59 14.27 -10.61
N TYR A 50 -7.87 15.54 -10.35
CA TYR A 50 -7.06 16.69 -10.71
C TYR A 50 -6.47 17.29 -9.46
N ILE A 51 -5.17 17.48 -9.44
CA ILE A 51 -4.44 18.06 -8.30
C ILE A 51 -3.66 19.26 -8.83
N GLU A 52 -4.05 20.43 -8.38
CA GLU A 52 -3.48 21.72 -8.78
C GLU A 52 -2.84 22.39 -7.56
N ALA A 53 -1.65 22.97 -7.74
CA ALA A 53 -1.09 23.86 -6.75
C ALA A 53 -2.05 25.05 -6.49
N ALA A 54 -2.35 25.33 -5.24
CA ALA A 54 -3.23 26.45 -4.86
C ALA A 54 -2.45 27.74 -4.68
N ASP A 55 -1.15 27.65 -4.42
CA ASP A 55 -0.20 28.74 -4.26
C ASP A 55 1.20 28.35 -4.74
N ASP A 56 2.11 29.32 -4.83
CA ASP A 56 3.48 29.10 -5.33
C ASP A 56 4.39 28.32 -4.33
N ALA A 57 3.92 28.08 -3.10
CA ALA A 57 4.65 27.30 -2.10
C ALA A 57 4.38 25.79 -2.22
N ALA A 58 3.37 25.40 -2.99
CA ALA A 58 3.00 24.02 -3.17
C ALA A 58 3.96 23.29 -4.14
N ASP A 59 4.68 22.29 -3.62
CA ASP A 59 5.63 21.50 -4.39
C ASP A 59 4.92 20.39 -5.16
N LEU A 60 4.78 20.57 -6.48
CA LEU A 60 4.10 19.62 -7.38
C LEU A 60 4.94 18.35 -7.62
N ASP A 61 6.26 18.39 -7.49
CA ASP A 61 7.14 17.22 -7.63
C ASP A 61 7.01 16.33 -6.39
N ALA A 62 7.09 16.89 -5.20
CA ALA A 62 6.84 16.17 -3.95
C ALA A 62 5.40 15.60 -3.92
N ALA A 63 4.42 16.36 -4.42
CA ALA A 63 3.04 15.89 -4.54
C ALA A 63 2.92 14.69 -5.50
N TYR A 64 3.61 14.73 -6.63
CA TYR A 64 3.65 13.62 -7.60
C TYR A 64 4.16 12.33 -6.94
N ASP A 65 5.31 12.41 -6.26
CA ASP A 65 5.93 11.26 -5.60
C ASP A 65 5.08 10.70 -4.44
N ALA A 66 4.42 11.57 -3.69
CA ALA A 66 3.55 11.17 -2.60
C ALA A 66 2.23 10.53 -3.10
N VAL A 67 1.62 11.12 -4.13
CA VAL A 67 0.31 10.70 -4.65
C VAL A 67 0.41 9.38 -5.42
N ARG A 68 1.51 9.12 -6.14
CA ARG A 68 1.72 7.85 -6.84
C ARG A 68 1.70 6.63 -5.91
N LYS A 69 1.92 6.81 -4.61
CA LYS A 69 1.86 5.77 -3.58
C LYS A 69 0.47 5.61 -2.95
N VAL A 70 -0.51 6.42 -3.31
CA VAL A 70 -1.86 6.36 -2.75
C VAL A 70 -2.64 5.24 -3.43
N PHE A 71 -3.09 4.26 -2.64
CA PHE A 71 -3.94 3.17 -3.15
C PHE A 71 -5.27 3.70 -3.69
N GLY A 72 -5.69 3.14 -4.83
CA GLY A 72 -6.85 3.57 -5.61
C GLY A 72 -6.49 4.33 -6.88
N ILE A 73 -5.26 4.85 -7.00
CA ILE A 73 -4.73 5.51 -8.20
C ILE A 73 -3.98 4.48 -9.04
N ALA A 74 -4.46 4.23 -10.26
CA ALA A 74 -3.80 3.29 -11.18
C ALA A 74 -2.70 3.97 -11.98
N THR A 75 -2.95 5.21 -12.45
CA THR A 75 -1.95 5.97 -13.21
C THR A 75 -1.94 7.43 -12.79
N ILE A 76 -0.76 8.03 -12.86
CA ILE A 76 -0.53 9.45 -12.60
C ILE A 76 0.30 10.03 -13.73
N THR A 77 -0.01 11.26 -14.14
CA THR A 77 0.78 12.02 -15.10
C THR A 77 0.78 13.50 -14.77
N ARG A 78 1.84 14.18 -15.14
CA ARG A 78 1.86 15.64 -15.21
C ARG A 78 1.13 16.09 -16.45
N ALA A 79 0.29 17.09 -16.33
CA ALA A 79 -0.47 17.66 -17.42
C ALA A 79 -0.49 19.17 -17.32
N ALA A 80 -0.67 19.84 -18.44
CA ALA A 80 -0.95 21.26 -18.48
C ALA A 80 -2.36 21.50 -19.03
N ALA A 81 -3.03 22.53 -18.52
CA ALA A 81 -4.38 22.91 -18.91
C ALA A 81 -4.39 24.19 -19.74
N CYS A 82 -5.28 24.23 -20.75
CA CYS A 82 -5.60 25.41 -21.54
C CYS A 82 -7.10 25.51 -21.87
N GLU A 83 -7.48 26.57 -22.53
CA GLU A 83 -8.79 26.75 -23.10
C GLU A 83 -9.13 25.66 -24.14
N LYS A 84 -10.42 25.38 -24.32
CA LYS A 84 -10.92 24.40 -25.29
C LYS A 84 -10.96 25.02 -26.71
N ASP A 85 -9.78 25.32 -27.19
CA ASP A 85 -9.54 25.85 -28.53
C ASP A 85 -8.40 25.07 -29.21
N LYS A 86 -8.53 24.77 -30.50
CA LYS A 86 -7.55 23.93 -31.21
C LYS A 86 -6.17 24.56 -31.25
N ASP A 87 -6.12 25.89 -31.43
CA ASP A 87 -4.85 26.62 -31.56
C ASP A 87 -4.18 26.79 -30.20
N ALA A 88 -4.97 27.02 -29.11
CA ALA A 88 -4.50 27.01 -27.75
C ALA A 88 -3.95 25.64 -27.33
N ILE A 89 -4.64 24.54 -27.69
CA ILE A 89 -4.17 23.16 -27.44
C ILE A 89 -2.85 22.90 -28.16
N THR A 90 -2.77 23.31 -29.43
CA THR A 90 -1.55 23.14 -30.26
C THR A 90 -0.37 23.93 -29.69
N ALA A 91 -0.58 25.19 -29.34
CA ALA A 91 0.44 26.05 -28.73
C ALA A 91 0.95 25.48 -27.43
N LEU A 92 0.02 24.98 -26.57
CA LEU A 92 0.36 24.32 -25.33
C LEU A 92 1.16 23.02 -25.58
N ALA A 93 0.75 22.18 -26.54
CA ALA A 93 1.45 20.95 -26.86
C ALA A 93 2.91 21.23 -27.32
N LYS A 94 3.11 22.24 -28.18
CA LYS A 94 4.44 22.66 -28.68
C LYS A 94 5.34 23.14 -27.52
N THR A 95 4.80 23.89 -26.56
CA THR A 95 5.59 24.45 -25.44
C THR A 95 5.78 23.49 -24.28
N TYR A 96 4.71 22.84 -23.84
CA TYR A 96 4.73 21.97 -22.66
C TYR A 96 5.48 20.65 -22.90
N LEU A 97 5.39 20.11 -24.11
CA LEU A 97 6.05 18.86 -24.47
C LEU A 97 7.32 19.07 -25.30
N HIS A 98 7.85 20.28 -25.34
CA HIS A 98 9.02 20.62 -26.15
C HIS A 98 10.20 19.67 -25.94
N ASP A 99 10.59 19.45 -24.67
CA ASP A 99 11.75 18.61 -24.35
C ASP A 99 11.48 17.13 -24.68
N ALA A 100 10.27 16.64 -24.37
CA ALA A 100 9.85 15.28 -24.69
C ALA A 100 9.80 15.03 -26.20
N MET A 101 9.28 16.00 -26.99
CA MET A 101 9.24 15.94 -28.44
C MET A 101 10.66 16.00 -29.06
N THR A 102 11.52 16.81 -28.48
CA THR A 102 12.93 16.95 -28.97
C THR A 102 13.75 15.68 -28.71
N ALA A 103 13.46 14.99 -27.59
CA ALA A 103 14.17 13.77 -27.21
C ALA A 103 13.65 12.52 -27.93
N ALA A 104 12.40 12.50 -28.37
CA ALA A 104 11.78 11.36 -29.03
C ALA A 104 12.12 11.26 -30.50
N ARG A 105 12.32 10.03 -31.02
CA ARG A 105 12.52 9.76 -32.45
C ARG A 105 11.20 9.64 -33.20
N SER A 106 10.16 9.19 -32.53
CA SER A 106 8.82 9.03 -33.12
C SER A 106 7.71 9.39 -32.13
N PHE A 107 6.58 9.85 -32.67
CA PHE A 107 5.45 10.21 -31.86
C PHE A 107 4.10 9.90 -32.52
N LYS A 108 3.05 9.83 -31.71
CA LYS A 108 1.66 9.93 -32.15
C LYS A 108 0.88 10.87 -31.24
N VAL A 109 -0.25 11.35 -31.75
CA VAL A 109 -1.23 12.12 -30.97
C VAL A 109 -2.48 11.28 -30.75
N GLU A 110 -2.89 11.13 -29.48
CA GLU A 110 -4.13 10.49 -29.11
C GLU A 110 -5.04 11.49 -28.40
N THR A 111 -6.26 11.69 -28.91
CA THR A 111 -7.24 12.59 -28.33
C THR A 111 -8.38 11.83 -27.69
N LYS A 112 -8.70 12.15 -26.42
CA LYS A 112 -9.92 11.75 -25.74
C LYS A 112 -10.84 12.96 -25.57
N ARG A 113 -12.00 12.94 -26.24
CA ARG A 113 -13.00 13.99 -26.16
C ARG A 113 -14.20 13.55 -25.31
N SER A 114 -14.33 14.12 -24.13
CA SER A 114 -15.50 13.91 -23.26
C SER A 114 -16.55 15.01 -23.46
N ASP A 115 -16.15 16.24 -23.77
CA ASP A 115 -17.09 17.32 -24.15
C ASP A 115 -17.43 17.24 -25.65
N LYS A 116 -18.62 16.74 -25.93
CA LYS A 116 -19.14 16.60 -27.30
C LYS A 116 -19.47 17.93 -27.98
N ARG A 117 -19.49 19.05 -27.26
CA ARG A 117 -19.71 20.40 -27.81
C ARG A 117 -18.47 20.99 -28.48
N PHE A 118 -17.31 20.41 -28.24
CA PHE A 118 -16.07 20.80 -28.93
C PHE A 118 -16.21 20.52 -30.44
N PRO A 119 -15.88 21.48 -31.33
CA PRO A 119 -16.26 21.42 -32.75
C PRO A 119 -15.58 20.31 -33.55
N MET A 120 -14.39 19.82 -33.11
CA MET A 120 -13.66 18.75 -33.78
C MET A 120 -13.90 17.39 -33.12
N THR A 121 -13.89 16.33 -33.90
CA THR A 121 -13.83 14.95 -33.40
C THR A 121 -12.47 14.65 -32.81
N SER A 122 -12.34 13.55 -32.07
CA SER A 122 -11.04 13.13 -31.52
C SER A 122 -10.00 12.85 -32.64
N ILE A 123 -10.46 12.28 -33.75
CA ILE A 123 -9.57 11.97 -34.89
C ILE A 123 -9.09 13.25 -35.56
N GLU A 124 -10.01 14.18 -35.86
CA GLU A 124 -9.67 15.46 -36.49
C GLU A 124 -8.69 16.28 -35.65
N LEU A 125 -8.90 16.34 -34.31
CA LEU A 125 -7.99 17.06 -33.42
C LEU A 125 -6.62 16.37 -33.33
N SER A 126 -6.58 15.02 -33.28
CA SER A 126 -5.31 14.30 -33.31
C SER A 126 -4.54 14.54 -34.59
N GLN A 127 -5.21 14.56 -35.75
CA GLN A 127 -4.58 14.82 -37.03
C GLN A 127 -4.10 16.27 -37.15
N TYR A 128 -4.90 17.24 -36.72
CA TYR A 128 -4.55 18.65 -36.75
C TYR A 128 -3.31 18.94 -35.89
N VAL A 129 -3.38 18.56 -34.58
CA VAL A 129 -2.24 18.79 -33.68
C VAL A 129 -1.04 17.96 -34.08
N GLY A 130 -1.23 16.74 -34.59
CA GLY A 130 -0.15 15.88 -35.07
C GLY A 130 0.61 16.50 -36.26
N GLY A 131 -0.12 17.10 -37.21
CA GLY A 131 0.50 17.84 -38.34
C GLY A 131 1.32 19.04 -37.85
N GLU A 132 0.74 19.86 -37.00
CA GLU A 132 1.37 21.02 -36.40
C GLU A 132 2.63 20.69 -35.55
N LEU A 133 2.63 19.55 -34.84
CA LEU A 133 3.80 19.06 -34.11
C LEU A 133 4.88 18.52 -35.08
N ALA A 134 4.50 17.80 -36.13
CA ALA A 134 5.45 17.32 -37.14
C ALA A 134 6.16 18.46 -37.84
N GLU A 135 5.46 19.56 -38.12
CA GLU A 135 6.08 20.76 -38.69
C GLU A 135 7.03 21.47 -37.73
N ALA A 136 6.62 21.55 -36.42
CA ALA A 136 7.43 22.22 -35.40
C ALA A 136 8.67 21.40 -34.98
N PHE A 137 8.60 20.05 -35.08
CA PHE A 137 9.66 19.12 -34.69
C PHE A 137 10.08 18.21 -35.85
N PRO A 138 10.79 18.75 -36.88
CA PRO A 138 11.06 18.02 -38.11
C PRO A 138 11.98 16.80 -37.96
N ASN A 139 12.66 16.67 -36.81
CA ASN A 139 13.52 15.53 -36.51
C ASN A 139 12.74 14.35 -35.87
N THR A 140 11.45 14.52 -35.56
CA THR A 140 10.60 13.51 -34.90
C THR A 140 9.54 13.00 -35.89
N VAL A 141 9.54 11.69 -36.17
CA VAL A 141 8.67 11.08 -37.19
C VAL A 141 7.32 10.69 -36.57
N VAL A 142 6.24 10.85 -37.33
CA VAL A 142 4.91 10.34 -36.91
C VAL A 142 4.87 8.82 -37.08
N ASP A 143 4.66 8.09 -35.97
CA ASP A 143 4.45 6.65 -35.96
C ASP A 143 3.20 6.32 -35.15
N VAL A 144 2.14 5.86 -35.82
CA VAL A 144 0.87 5.55 -35.19
C VAL A 144 0.82 4.14 -34.59
N HIS A 145 1.78 3.27 -34.93
CA HIS A 145 1.79 1.87 -34.50
C HIS A 145 2.68 1.63 -33.28
N ASP A 146 3.94 2.09 -33.33
CA ASP A 146 4.92 1.89 -32.25
C ASP A 146 5.68 3.21 -31.95
N PRO A 147 4.99 4.25 -31.46
CA PRO A 147 5.62 5.52 -31.16
C PRO A 147 6.43 5.47 -29.89
N GLU A 148 7.58 6.14 -29.89
CA GLU A 148 8.37 6.35 -28.68
C GLU A 148 7.67 7.33 -27.71
N LEU A 149 6.95 8.33 -28.25
CA LEU A 149 6.17 9.29 -27.45
C LEU A 149 4.70 9.30 -27.88
N THR A 150 3.80 9.16 -26.94
CA THR A 150 2.36 9.40 -27.16
C THR A 150 1.96 10.74 -26.54
N VAL A 151 1.68 11.73 -27.37
CA VAL A 151 1.06 12.99 -26.96
C VAL A 151 -0.42 12.75 -26.74
N ARG A 152 -0.90 13.05 -25.53
CA ARG A 152 -2.30 12.84 -25.15
C ARG A 152 -3.02 14.16 -24.96
N LEU A 153 -4.12 14.31 -25.65
CA LEU A 153 -5.03 15.46 -25.56
C LEU A 153 -6.33 15.00 -24.92
N GLU A 154 -6.75 15.63 -23.83
CA GLU A 154 -8.04 15.34 -23.21
C GLU A 154 -8.92 16.60 -23.24
N VAL A 155 -9.95 16.64 -24.10
CA VAL A 155 -10.94 17.72 -24.14
C VAL A 155 -12.09 17.36 -23.21
N ARG A 156 -12.19 18.07 -22.09
CA ARG A 156 -13.21 17.86 -21.06
C ARG A 156 -14.14 19.07 -20.92
N GLU A 157 -15.15 19.01 -20.05
CA GLU A 157 -16.12 20.11 -19.93
C GLU A 157 -15.49 21.45 -19.53
N GLN A 158 -14.51 21.44 -18.63
CA GLN A 158 -13.94 22.66 -18.05
C GLN A 158 -12.74 23.20 -18.83
N ALA A 159 -11.87 22.33 -19.36
CA ALA A 159 -10.64 22.69 -20.01
C ALA A 159 -10.16 21.59 -20.98
N ALA A 160 -9.16 21.92 -21.78
CA ALA A 160 -8.35 20.94 -22.49
C ALA A 160 -7.05 20.70 -21.71
N TYR A 161 -6.59 19.44 -21.74
CA TYR A 161 -5.38 19.01 -21.05
C TYR A 161 -4.42 18.36 -22.04
N VAL A 162 -3.15 18.72 -21.91
CA VAL A 162 -2.06 18.17 -22.71
C VAL A 162 -1.11 17.44 -21.77
N HIS A 163 -0.77 16.20 -22.09
CA HIS A 163 0.20 15.42 -21.33
C HIS A 163 0.88 14.36 -22.20
N ALA A 164 1.97 13.81 -21.72
CA ALA A 164 2.66 12.69 -22.31
C ALA A 164 2.23 11.36 -21.66
N GLN A 165 3.13 10.40 -21.61
CA GLN A 165 2.90 9.08 -21.03
C GLN A 165 2.53 9.16 -19.55
N ALA A 166 1.48 8.44 -19.17
CA ALA A 166 1.12 8.23 -17.77
C ALA A 166 1.99 7.12 -17.18
N VAL A 167 2.37 7.29 -15.91
CA VAL A 167 3.16 6.31 -15.17
C VAL A 167 2.23 5.50 -14.27
N GLU A 168 2.53 4.22 -14.09
CA GLU A 168 1.82 3.37 -13.13
C GLU A 168 2.01 3.87 -11.70
N ALA A 169 0.92 3.86 -10.95
CA ALA A 169 0.87 4.19 -9.54
C ALA A 169 0.52 2.94 -8.70
N ALA A 170 0.33 3.09 -7.39
CA ALA A 170 0.13 1.97 -6.49
C ALA A 170 -1.06 1.06 -6.81
N GLY A 171 -2.07 1.56 -7.53
CA GLY A 171 -3.25 0.78 -7.88
C GLY A 171 -4.12 0.41 -6.67
N GLY A 172 -4.87 -0.68 -6.78
CA GLY A 172 -5.68 -1.21 -5.68
C GLY A 172 -6.91 -0.38 -5.34
N MET A 173 -7.27 -0.39 -4.04
CA MET A 173 -8.46 0.26 -3.48
C MET A 173 -8.09 1.28 -2.40
N PRO A 174 -8.84 2.39 -2.26
CA PRO A 174 -8.57 3.39 -1.22
C PRO A 174 -8.59 2.80 0.19
N VAL A 175 -7.53 3.04 0.97
CA VAL A 175 -7.46 2.56 2.36
C VAL A 175 -8.67 3.02 3.17
N GLY A 176 -9.24 2.10 3.93
CA GLY A 176 -10.41 2.32 4.79
C GLY A 176 -11.76 2.13 4.08
N CYS A 177 -11.79 1.71 2.81
CA CYS A 177 -13.03 1.38 2.12
C CYS A 177 -13.51 -0.07 2.35
N ASN A 178 -12.63 -0.97 2.84
CA ASN A 178 -12.93 -2.39 3.06
C ASN A 178 -12.70 -2.80 4.53
N GLY A 179 -13.13 -1.96 5.48
CA GLY A 179 -13.02 -2.28 6.90
C GLY A 179 -11.61 -2.14 7.46
N ALA A 180 -11.34 -2.87 8.55
CA ALA A 180 -10.06 -2.87 9.25
C ALA A 180 -9.62 -4.28 9.62
N ALA A 181 -8.30 -4.47 9.74
CA ALA A 181 -7.69 -5.71 10.21
C ALA A 181 -6.49 -5.42 11.14
N VAL A 182 -6.28 -6.29 12.10
CA VAL A 182 -5.02 -6.35 12.85
C VAL A 182 -3.96 -6.97 11.96
N THR A 183 -2.77 -6.37 11.89
CA THR A 183 -1.64 -6.98 11.18
C THR A 183 -0.50 -7.23 12.15
N MET A 184 0.01 -8.46 12.17
CA MET A 184 1.17 -8.84 12.98
C MET A 184 2.43 -8.33 12.28
N LEU A 185 3.01 -7.24 12.78
CA LEU A 185 4.19 -6.61 12.21
C LEU A 185 5.44 -7.01 12.99
N SER A 186 6.36 -7.68 12.32
CA SER A 186 7.67 -8.08 12.83
C SER A 186 8.79 -7.32 12.10
N GLY A 187 10.03 -7.47 12.57
CA GLY A 187 11.22 -6.94 11.91
C GLY A 187 11.65 -7.69 10.64
N GLY A 188 10.97 -8.78 10.27
CA GLY A 188 11.27 -9.57 9.09
C GLY A 188 10.74 -8.98 7.78
N ILE A 189 11.12 -9.59 6.65
CA ILE A 189 10.75 -9.16 5.29
C ILE A 189 9.25 -9.37 5.01
N ASP A 190 8.66 -10.44 5.55
CA ASP A 190 7.35 -10.95 5.14
C ASP A 190 6.19 -10.10 5.68
N SER A 191 6.25 -9.71 6.94
CA SER A 191 5.13 -9.00 7.59
C SER A 191 4.86 -7.60 7.02
N PRO A 192 5.85 -6.77 6.63
CA PRO A 192 5.58 -5.53 5.91
C PRO A 192 4.94 -5.75 4.54
N VAL A 193 5.39 -6.77 3.81
CA VAL A 193 4.83 -7.10 2.48
C VAL A 193 3.38 -7.58 2.61
N SER A 194 3.07 -8.47 3.56
CA SER A 194 1.70 -8.92 3.81
C SER A 194 0.78 -7.76 4.19
N SER A 195 1.26 -6.86 5.04
CA SER A 195 0.55 -5.63 5.44
C SER A 195 0.25 -4.74 4.23
N TYR A 196 1.25 -4.47 3.39
CA TYR A 196 1.10 -3.72 2.16
C TYR A 196 0.05 -4.34 1.23
N MET A 197 0.12 -5.65 0.99
CA MET A 197 -0.80 -6.35 0.09
C MET A 197 -2.26 -6.25 0.54
N ILE A 198 -2.53 -6.38 1.83
CA ILE A 198 -3.88 -6.24 2.39
C ILE A 198 -4.35 -4.79 2.40
N ALA A 199 -3.46 -3.84 2.75
CA ALA A 199 -3.79 -2.41 2.66
C ALA A 199 -4.13 -1.98 1.23
N LYS A 200 -3.45 -2.54 0.22
CA LYS A 200 -3.74 -2.34 -1.22
C LYS A 200 -5.16 -2.78 -1.60
N ARG A 201 -5.79 -3.66 -0.83
CA ARG A 201 -7.20 -4.04 -1.00
C ARG A 201 -8.18 -3.11 -0.27
N GLY A 202 -7.71 -1.96 0.25
CA GLY A 202 -8.52 -0.93 0.89
C GLY A 202 -8.78 -1.18 2.37
N VAL A 203 -8.08 -2.11 3.00
CA VAL A 203 -8.19 -2.42 4.42
C VAL A 203 -7.36 -1.42 5.24
N ARG A 204 -7.95 -0.86 6.31
CA ARG A 204 -7.23 -0.08 7.32
C ARG A 204 -6.49 -1.05 8.25
N LEU A 205 -5.20 -0.85 8.42
CA LEU A 205 -4.39 -1.70 9.27
C LEU A 205 -4.27 -1.16 10.70
N VAL A 206 -4.29 -2.08 11.66
CA VAL A 206 -3.92 -1.88 13.06
C VAL A 206 -2.69 -2.77 13.31
N PRO A 207 -1.47 -2.23 13.17
CA PRO A 207 -0.25 -3.02 13.35
C PRO A 207 -0.01 -3.33 14.83
N VAL A 208 0.39 -4.58 15.09
CA VAL A 208 0.74 -5.13 16.41
C VAL A 208 2.12 -5.73 16.32
N HIS A 209 2.99 -5.38 17.27
CA HIS A 209 4.31 -5.96 17.45
C HIS A 209 4.44 -6.58 18.85
N PHE A 210 4.92 -7.81 18.90
CA PHE A 210 5.20 -8.51 20.16
C PHE A 210 6.65 -8.28 20.57
N PHE A 211 6.86 -7.66 21.72
CA PHE A 211 8.18 -7.24 22.18
C PHE A 211 8.57 -7.98 23.46
N SER A 212 9.76 -8.59 23.46
CA SER A 212 10.24 -9.49 24.52
C SER A 212 11.50 -8.95 25.19
N PHE A 213 11.46 -7.73 25.70
CA PHE A 213 12.55 -7.17 26.51
C PHE A 213 12.74 -7.96 27.83
N PRO A 214 13.99 -8.28 28.28
CA PRO A 214 15.28 -7.87 27.70
C PRO A 214 15.85 -8.84 26.65
N TYR A 215 15.12 -9.90 26.26
CA TYR A 215 15.62 -10.89 25.30
C TYR A 215 15.72 -10.34 23.89
N THR A 216 14.83 -9.44 23.50
CA THR A 216 14.98 -8.63 22.28
C THR A 216 15.44 -7.23 22.65
N SER A 217 16.28 -6.63 21.80
CA SER A 217 16.86 -5.30 22.04
C SER A 217 15.89 -4.17 21.71
N GLU A 218 16.11 -2.98 22.27
CA GLU A 218 15.41 -1.75 21.85
C GLU A 218 15.63 -1.47 20.36
N LEU A 219 16.79 -1.80 19.80
CA LEU A 219 17.06 -1.67 18.36
C LEU A 219 16.15 -2.56 17.50
N ALA A 220 15.70 -3.70 18.03
CA ALA A 220 14.69 -4.53 17.35
C ALA A 220 13.33 -3.80 17.31
N LYS A 221 12.92 -3.14 18.38
CA LYS A 221 11.72 -2.30 18.44
C LYS A 221 11.84 -1.11 17.48
N GLU A 222 12.98 -0.41 17.47
CA GLU A 222 13.23 0.72 16.55
C GLU A 222 13.17 0.30 15.08
N LYS A 223 13.67 -0.89 14.76
CA LYS A 223 13.54 -1.50 13.42
C LYS A 223 12.09 -1.63 13.00
N VAL A 224 11.22 -2.14 13.87
CA VAL A 224 9.79 -2.28 13.57
C VAL A 224 9.09 -0.92 13.46
N LEU A 225 9.46 0.05 14.29
CA LEU A 225 8.98 1.44 14.17
C LEU A 225 9.34 2.04 12.80
N SER A 226 10.57 1.78 12.32
CA SER A 226 11.03 2.24 11.01
C SER A 226 10.23 1.58 9.87
N LEU A 227 10.01 0.26 9.93
CA LEU A 227 9.16 -0.46 8.97
C LEU A 227 7.70 0.05 8.97
N ALA A 228 7.14 0.30 10.15
CA ALA A 228 5.81 0.90 10.27
C ALA A 228 5.76 2.29 9.61
N LYS A 229 6.80 3.11 9.79
CA LYS A 229 6.93 4.42 9.16
C LYS A 229 7.03 4.32 7.64
N GLU A 230 7.84 3.42 7.10
CA GLU A 230 7.94 3.17 5.65
C GLU A 230 6.58 2.77 5.06
N LEU A 231 5.83 1.90 5.74
CA LEU A 231 4.49 1.50 5.32
C LEU A 231 3.49 2.67 5.29
N THR A 232 3.64 3.71 6.14
CA THR A 232 2.73 4.86 6.11
C THR A 232 2.74 5.60 4.78
N ALA A 233 3.81 5.47 3.99
CA ALA A 233 3.86 5.99 2.62
C ALA A 233 2.73 5.45 1.72
N TYR A 234 2.17 4.29 2.03
CA TYR A 234 1.08 3.66 1.30
C TYR A 234 -0.23 3.65 2.10
N THR A 235 -0.16 3.26 3.38
CA THR A 235 -1.33 3.06 4.24
C THR A 235 -1.88 4.35 4.83
N GLY A 236 -1.06 5.41 4.88
CA GLY A 236 -1.30 6.59 5.69
C GLY A 236 -0.97 6.33 7.17
N ARG A 237 -1.31 7.28 8.02
CA ARG A 237 -1.07 7.22 9.47
C ARG A 237 -1.63 5.95 10.11
N MET A 238 -0.84 5.35 11.01
CA MET A 238 -1.21 4.17 11.81
C MET A 238 -0.92 4.40 13.28
N THR A 239 -1.47 3.56 14.14
CA THR A 239 -1.08 3.43 15.55
C THR A 239 -0.54 2.02 15.76
N LEU A 240 0.76 1.91 15.95
CA LEU A 240 1.43 0.65 16.26
C LEU A 240 1.20 0.31 17.73
N GLN A 241 0.80 -0.92 17.98
CA GLN A 241 0.59 -1.46 19.32
C GLN A 241 1.73 -2.39 19.67
N ILE A 242 2.52 -2.03 20.67
CA ILE A 242 3.62 -2.83 21.20
C ILE A 242 3.10 -3.63 22.38
N VAL A 243 3.07 -4.94 22.24
CA VAL A 243 2.58 -5.87 23.24
C VAL A 243 3.76 -6.40 24.06
N PRO A 244 3.79 -6.22 25.39
CA PRO A 244 4.80 -6.86 26.23
C PRO A 244 4.59 -8.38 26.22
N PHE A 245 5.59 -9.14 25.80
CA PHE A 245 5.40 -10.56 25.52
C PHE A 245 6.32 -11.49 26.32
N THR A 246 7.27 -10.94 27.08
CA THR A 246 8.28 -11.67 27.84
C THR A 246 7.68 -12.63 28.83
N HIS A 247 6.75 -12.18 29.67
CA HIS A 247 6.14 -13.01 30.73
C HIS A 247 5.44 -14.25 30.13
N ILE A 248 4.70 -14.08 29.04
CA ILE A 248 4.08 -15.21 28.34
C ILE A 248 5.13 -16.24 27.89
N GLN A 249 6.24 -15.77 27.30
CA GLN A 249 7.31 -16.67 26.83
C GLN A 249 7.99 -17.41 27.99
N GLU A 250 8.21 -16.74 29.12
CA GLU A 250 8.79 -17.35 30.32
C GLU A 250 7.86 -18.41 30.92
N GLU A 251 6.57 -18.12 30.97
CA GLU A 251 5.55 -19.07 31.45
C GLU A 251 5.42 -20.30 30.53
N ILE A 252 5.41 -20.10 29.20
CA ILE A 252 5.44 -21.22 28.25
C ILE A 252 6.68 -22.08 28.47
N ARG A 253 7.86 -21.45 28.58
CA ARG A 253 9.12 -22.16 28.81
C ARG A 253 9.14 -22.93 30.13
N ARG A 254 8.50 -22.39 31.18
CA ARG A 254 8.43 -22.98 32.51
C ARG A 254 7.48 -24.18 32.59
N ALA A 255 6.31 -24.05 31.91
CA ALA A 255 5.19 -24.96 32.17
C ALA A 255 4.87 -25.91 31.01
N CYS A 256 5.36 -25.66 29.79
CA CYS A 256 5.00 -26.43 28.61
C CYS A 256 6.16 -27.24 28.04
N PRO A 257 5.90 -28.34 27.32
CA PRO A 257 6.97 -29.09 26.62
C PRO A 257 7.65 -28.26 25.54
N GLU A 258 9.00 -28.31 25.51
CA GLU A 258 9.83 -27.49 24.62
C GLU A 258 9.42 -27.58 23.14
N GLU A 259 9.07 -28.75 22.64
CA GLU A 259 8.73 -28.98 21.22
C GLU A 259 7.48 -28.20 20.76
N TYR A 260 6.57 -27.82 21.68
CA TYR A 260 5.36 -27.05 21.40
C TYR A 260 5.55 -25.54 21.64
N PHE A 261 6.69 -25.09 22.14
CA PHE A 261 6.92 -23.70 22.51
C PHE A 261 6.45 -22.71 21.46
N THR A 262 6.94 -22.85 20.22
CA THR A 262 6.61 -21.91 19.12
C THR A 262 5.13 -21.94 18.77
N LEU A 263 4.49 -23.10 18.84
CA LEU A 263 3.06 -23.25 18.54
C LEU A 263 2.20 -22.55 19.58
N ILE A 264 2.47 -22.81 20.87
CA ILE A 264 1.74 -22.20 21.98
C ILE A 264 1.96 -20.69 21.99
N MET A 265 3.20 -20.22 21.81
CA MET A 265 3.53 -18.80 21.67
C MET A 265 2.68 -18.13 20.59
N ARG A 266 2.55 -18.74 19.40
CA ARG A 266 1.75 -18.21 18.30
C ARG A 266 0.26 -18.23 18.59
N ARG A 267 -0.24 -19.22 19.34
CA ARG A 267 -1.63 -19.25 19.82
C ARG A 267 -1.92 -18.05 20.74
N PHE A 268 -1.00 -17.70 21.65
CA PHE A 268 -1.12 -16.46 22.43
C PHE A 268 -1.15 -15.21 21.57
N MET A 269 -0.26 -15.13 20.58
CA MET A 269 -0.27 -14.00 19.62
C MET A 269 -1.61 -13.86 18.91
N MET A 270 -2.24 -14.97 18.49
CA MET A 270 -3.55 -14.96 17.84
C MET A 270 -4.67 -14.50 18.78
N ARG A 271 -4.71 -14.99 20.04
CA ARG A 271 -5.70 -14.57 21.07
C ARG A 271 -5.58 -13.07 21.36
N ILE A 272 -4.35 -12.58 21.57
CA ILE A 272 -4.09 -11.15 21.79
C ILE A 272 -4.49 -10.31 20.57
N ALA A 273 -4.18 -10.78 19.36
CA ALA A 273 -4.56 -10.09 18.13
C ALA A 273 -6.09 -10.04 17.96
N GLU A 274 -6.83 -11.07 18.36
CA GLU A 274 -8.31 -11.08 18.36
C GLU A 274 -8.88 -10.09 19.37
N ASP A 275 -8.33 -10.02 20.58
CA ASP A 275 -8.71 -9.03 21.59
C ASP A 275 -8.49 -7.59 21.09
N ILE A 276 -7.29 -7.32 20.55
CA ILE A 276 -6.99 -6.03 19.93
C ILE A 276 -7.95 -5.74 18.76
N ALA A 277 -8.32 -6.76 17.99
CA ALA A 277 -9.27 -6.61 16.88
C ALA A 277 -10.66 -6.18 17.38
N ALA A 278 -11.13 -6.74 18.48
CA ALA A 278 -12.40 -6.38 19.09
C ALA A 278 -12.41 -4.90 19.50
N HIS A 279 -11.36 -4.42 20.17
CA HIS A 279 -11.22 -3.03 20.63
C HIS A 279 -11.05 -2.01 19.49
N ASN A 280 -10.61 -2.44 18.29
CA ASN A 280 -10.34 -1.58 17.14
C ASN A 280 -11.33 -1.78 15.98
N GLU A 281 -12.43 -2.50 16.20
CA GLU A 281 -13.46 -2.83 15.20
C GLU A 281 -12.89 -3.55 13.95
N CYS A 282 -11.80 -4.29 14.15
CA CYS A 282 -11.20 -5.09 13.08
C CYS A 282 -12.00 -6.38 12.85
N LYS A 283 -11.99 -6.89 11.62
CA LYS A 283 -12.76 -8.08 11.21
C LYS A 283 -11.89 -9.20 10.68
N ALA A 284 -10.57 -9.05 10.74
CA ALA A 284 -9.60 -10.06 10.33
C ALA A 284 -8.25 -9.83 11.02
N ILE A 285 -7.43 -10.87 11.02
CA ILE A 285 -6.02 -10.84 11.40
C ILE A 285 -5.19 -11.08 10.13
N VAL A 286 -4.11 -10.34 9.96
CA VAL A 286 -3.18 -10.48 8.83
C VAL A 286 -1.85 -11.00 9.34
N THR A 287 -1.32 -12.06 8.73
CA THR A 287 -0.01 -12.61 9.05
C THR A 287 0.89 -12.67 7.82
N GLY A 288 2.20 -12.68 8.06
CA GLY A 288 3.22 -12.84 7.01
C GLY A 288 3.63 -14.29 6.77
N GLU A 289 2.78 -15.26 7.10
CA GLU A 289 3.08 -16.67 6.97
C GLU A 289 3.16 -17.12 5.51
N ASN A 290 4.10 -18.03 5.26
CA ASN A 290 4.31 -18.68 3.97
C ASN A 290 4.47 -20.19 4.19
N LEU A 291 3.75 -20.98 3.42
CA LEU A 291 3.71 -22.44 3.61
C LEU A 291 5.10 -23.06 3.39
N GLY A 292 5.57 -23.82 4.40
CA GLY A 292 6.83 -24.56 4.32
C GLY A 292 8.11 -23.72 4.43
N GLN A 293 8.02 -22.43 4.74
CA GLN A 293 9.21 -21.59 4.88
C GLN A 293 10.00 -21.89 6.16
N VAL A 294 9.31 -22.18 7.26
CA VAL A 294 9.90 -22.58 8.55
C VAL A 294 9.10 -23.72 9.19
N ALA A 295 9.66 -24.38 10.20
CA ALA A 295 9.07 -25.54 10.86
C ALA A 295 7.65 -25.31 11.44
N SER A 296 7.35 -24.08 11.86
CA SER A 296 6.02 -23.68 12.37
C SER A 296 5.02 -23.27 11.28
N GLN A 297 5.39 -23.37 9.99
CA GLN A 297 4.55 -23.00 8.86
C GLN A 297 4.19 -24.24 8.00
N THR A 298 3.92 -25.37 8.65
CA THR A 298 3.26 -26.53 8.04
C THR A 298 1.75 -26.35 8.10
N MET A 299 1.01 -27.12 7.30
CA MET A 299 -0.47 -27.08 7.30
C MET A 299 -1.02 -27.41 8.68
N GLU A 300 -0.46 -28.43 9.35
CA GLU A 300 -0.86 -28.86 10.67
C GLU A 300 -0.55 -27.80 11.74
N ALA A 301 0.63 -27.21 11.69
CA ALA A 301 1.04 -26.16 12.62
C ALA A 301 0.15 -24.91 12.47
N MET A 302 -0.15 -24.48 11.25
CA MET A 302 -1.05 -23.37 10.99
C MET A 302 -2.48 -23.66 11.44
N ALA A 303 -2.99 -24.86 11.22
CA ALA A 303 -4.31 -25.26 11.74
C ALA A 303 -4.37 -25.14 13.25
N CYS A 304 -3.33 -25.61 13.97
CA CYS A 304 -3.25 -25.48 15.43
C CYS A 304 -3.16 -24.03 15.92
N THR A 305 -2.43 -23.17 15.21
CA THR A 305 -2.29 -21.76 15.63
C THR A 305 -3.54 -20.93 15.34
N GLN A 306 -4.30 -21.28 14.28
CA GLN A 306 -5.54 -20.56 13.92
C GLN A 306 -6.77 -21.05 14.67
N ASP A 307 -6.73 -22.23 15.27
CA ASP A 307 -7.85 -22.84 16.02
C ASP A 307 -8.35 -21.96 17.21
N VAL A 308 -7.52 -21.06 17.71
CA VAL A 308 -7.82 -20.20 18.87
C VAL A 308 -8.43 -18.84 18.50
N THR A 309 -8.65 -18.56 17.24
CA THR A 309 -9.30 -17.33 16.80
C THR A 309 -10.56 -17.62 15.97
N HIS A 310 -11.57 -16.77 16.14
CA HIS A 310 -12.82 -16.83 15.36
C HIS A 310 -12.79 -15.88 14.15
N LEU A 311 -11.75 -15.05 14.05
CA LEU A 311 -11.59 -14.11 12.96
C LEU A 311 -10.93 -14.77 11.73
N PRO A 312 -11.30 -14.37 10.53
CA PRO A 312 -10.57 -14.76 9.32
C PRO A 312 -9.09 -14.37 9.43
N VAL A 313 -8.19 -15.33 9.17
CA VAL A 313 -6.75 -15.09 9.11
C VAL A 313 -6.36 -14.92 7.64
N LEU A 314 -5.95 -13.71 7.27
CA LEU A 314 -5.54 -13.37 5.91
C LEU A 314 -4.04 -13.57 5.77
N GLN A 315 -3.65 -14.46 4.89
CA GLN A 315 -2.26 -14.88 4.64
C GLN A 315 -1.88 -14.60 3.18
N PRO A 316 -1.64 -13.33 2.78
CA PRO A 316 -1.44 -13.00 1.36
C PRO A 316 -0.18 -13.60 0.75
N LEU A 317 0.76 -14.07 1.57
CA LEU A 317 2.04 -14.64 1.11
C LEU A 317 2.04 -16.17 1.05
N ILE A 318 0.95 -16.83 1.41
CA ILE A 318 0.92 -18.27 1.71
C ILE A 318 1.48 -19.17 0.60
N GLY A 319 1.32 -18.80 -0.66
CA GLY A 319 1.78 -19.53 -1.81
C GLY A 319 2.83 -18.80 -2.67
N MET A 320 3.47 -17.76 -2.12
CA MET A 320 4.43 -16.96 -2.88
C MET A 320 5.87 -17.47 -2.71
N ASP A 321 6.66 -17.43 -3.77
CA ASP A 321 8.09 -17.66 -3.68
C ASP A 321 8.78 -16.52 -2.89
N LYS A 322 9.77 -16.88 -2.08
CA LYS A 322 10.54 -15.89 -1.29
C LYS A 322 11.15 -14.79 -2.15
N ARG A 323 11.56 -15.14 -3.37
CA ARG A 323 12.10 -14.17 -4.35
C ARG A 323 11.08 -13.10 -4.71
N ASP A 324 9.81 -13.45 -4.89
CA ASP A 324 8.76 -12.51 -5.26
C ASP A 324 8.37 -11.61 -4.08
N ILE A 325 8.39 -12.15 -2.86
CA ILE A 325 8.21 -11.37 -1.64
C ILE A 325 9.33 -10.33 -1.50
N VAL A 326 10.60 -10.74 -1.70
CA VAL A 326 11.77 -9.83 -1.66
C VAL A 326 11.66 -8.74 -2.73
N LYS A 327 11.17 -9.07 -3.93
CA LYS A 327 10.93 -8.07 -4.99
C LYS A 327 9.95 -7.00 -4.52
N ILE A 328 8.81 -7.40 -3.95
CA ILE A 328 7.83 -6.45 -3.41
C ILE A 328 8.43 -5.63 -2.25
N ALA A 329 9.18 -6.26 -1.34
CA ALA A 329 9.83 -5.56 -0.24
C ALA A 329 10.77 -4.44 -0.72
N ARG A 330 11.51 -4.67 -1.82
CA ARG A 330 12.36 -3.66 -2.47
C ARG A 330 11.52 -2.54 -3.12
N GLU A 331 10.46 -2.90 -3.82
CA GLU A 331 9.56 -1.95 -4.48
C GLU A 331 8.88 -1.00 -3.48
N ILE A 332 8.52 -1.50 -2.30
CA ILE A 332 7.87 -0.70 -1.25
C ILE A 332 8.86 -0.02 -0.29
N GLY A 333 10.16 -0.30 -0.41
CA GLY A 333 11.24 0.34 0.34
C GLY A 333 11.48 -0.25 1.73
N THR A 334 10.89 -1.42 2.07
CA THR A 334 11.03 -2.03 3.41
C THR A 334 12.17 -3.04 3.50
N PHE A 335 12.80 -3.40 2.38
CA PHE A 335 13.81 -4.48 2.35
C PHE A 335 15.03 -4.16 3.18
N ASP A 336 15.64 -2.99 2.99
CA ASP A 336 16.92 -2.64 3.64
C ASP A 336 16.78 -2.54 5.16
N THR A 337 15.66 -2.03 5.65
CA THR A 337 15.35 -2.03 7.08
C THR A 337 15.09 -3.45 7.59
N SER A 338 14.38 -4.29 6.83
CA SER A 338 14.05 -5.66 7.24
C SER A 338 15.26 -6.57 7.42
N ILE A 339 16.36 -6.34 6.71
CA ILE A 339 17.57 -7.16 6.80
C ILE A 339 18.55 -6.71 7.89
N LEU A 340 18.24 -5.65 8.65
CA LEU A 340 19.07 -5.25 9.79
C LEU A 340 19.17 -6.39 10.82
N PRO A 341 20.34 -6.61 11.44
CA PRO A 341 20.64 -7.80 12.25
C PRO A 341 20.07 -7.74 13.68
N TYR A 342 18.79 -7.37 13.81
CA TYR A 342 18.07 -7.34 15.08
C TYR A 342 16.97 -8.39 15.08
N GLU A 343 17.02 -9.27 16.07
CA GLU A 343 16.15 -10.45 16.15
C GLU A 343 14.76 -10.12 16.70
N ASP A 344 13.76 -10.84 16.20
CA ASP A 344 12.36 -10.78 16.66
C ASP A 344 12.12 -11.72 17.86
N CYS A 345 11.00 -11.50 18.57
CA CYS A 345 10.60 -12.32 19.70
C CYS A 345 10.48 -13.83 19.39
N CYS A 346 10.18 -14.18 18.13
CA CYS A 346 10.00 -15.59 17.72
C CYS A 346 11.29 -16.41 17.70
N THR A 347 12.46 -15.77 17.72
CA THR A 347 13.79 -16.45 17.68
C THR A 347 14.39 -16.66 19.06
N VAL A 348 13.87 -15.99 20.10
CA VAL A 348 14.44 -15.95 21.46
C VAL A 348 14.52 -17.32 22.12
N PHE A 349 13.47 -18.13 22.03
CA PHE A 349 13.39 -19.45 22.65
C PHE A 349 13.04 -20.54 21.63
N THR A 350 13.82 -20.62 20.56
CA THR A 350 13.56 -21.62 19.51
C THR A 350 13.84 -23.04 20.03
N PRO A 351 12.88 -23.97 19.95
CA PRO A 351 13.07 -25.35 20.38
C PRO A 351 14.09 -26.06 19.49
N ARG A 352 14.88 -26.98 20.07
CA ARG A 352 15.84 -27.78 19.33
C ARG A 352 15.18 -28.72 18.33
N HIS A 353 14.02 -29.27 18.70
CA HIS A 353 13.23 -30.21 17.90
C HIS A 353 11.76 -29.77 17.87
N PRO A 354 11.38 -28.77 17.02
CA PRO A 354 10.02 -28.30 16.97
C PRO A 354 9.07 -29.36 16.40
N LYS A 355 7.86 -29.45 16.97
CA LYS A 355 6.81 -30.32 16.47
C LYS A 355 6.28 -29.78 15.14
N THR A 356 6.56 -30.49 14.04
CA THR A 356 6.16 -30.08 12.68
C THR A 356 4.80 -30.61 12.23
N ARG A 357 4.31 -31.67 12.87
CA ARG A 357 2.99 -32.28 12.60
C ARG A 357 2.18 -32.42 13.88
N PRO A 358 1.81 -31.31 14.52
CA PRO A 358 0.97 -31.32 15.71
C PRO A 358 -0.50 -31.58 15.35
N THR A 359 -1.25 -32.08 16.31
CA THR A 359 -2.71 -32.02 16.29
C THR A 359 -3.20 -30.88 17.21
N VAL A 360 -4.41 -30.37 16.95
CA VAL A 360 -5.02 -29.32 17.82
C VAL A 360 -5.14 -29.81 19.27
N ALA A 361 -5.52 -31.10 19.46
CA ALA A 361 -5.67 -31.70 20.79
C ALA A 361 -4.32 -31.76 21.54
N GLU A 362 -3.23 -32.18 20.89
CA GLU A 362 -1.90 -32.21 21.51
C GLU A 362 -1.44 -30.83 21.96
N VAL A 363 -1.68 -29.81 21.13
CA VAL A 363 -1.24 -28.43 21.49
C VAL A 363 -2.12 -27.84 22.59
N ALA A 364 -3.43 -28.12 22.57
CA ALA A 364 -4.35 -27.69 23.63
C ALA A 364 -4.02 -28.35 24.97
N GLU A 365 -3.67 -29.65 24.99
CA GLU A 365 -3.19 -30.33 26.16
C GLU A 365 -1.86 -29.75 26.67
N ALA A 366 -0.92 -29.48 25.75
CA ALA A 366 0.39 -28.94 26.12
C ALA A 366 0.31 -27.52 26.74
N GLU A 367 -0.68 -26.69 26.35
CA GLU A 367 -0.88 -25.35 26.93
C GLU A 367 -1.80 -25.34 28.17
N SER A 368 -2.44 -26.47 28.53
CA SER A 368 -3.44 -26.54 29.61
C SER A 368 -2.90 -26.19 31.02
N ALA A 369 -1.58 -26.24 31.19
CA ALA A 369 -0.90 -25.85 32.44
C ALA A 369 -0.82 -24.31 32.64
N LEU A 370 -1.19 -23.51 31.62
CA LEU A 370 -1.10 -22.06 31.67
C LEU A 370 -2.46 -21.43 32.00
N ASP A 371 -2.43 -20.34 32.76
CA ASP A 371 -3.58 -19.45 32.91
C ASP A 371 -3.68 -18.52 31.71
N ILE A 372 -4.29 -19.03 30.64
CA ILE A 372 -4.33 -18.37 29.33
C ILE A 372 -5.02 -17.00 29.45
N ASP A 373 -6.16 -16.92 30.13
CA ASP A 373 -6.94 -15.69 30.20
C ASP A 373 -6.20 -14.60 30.98
N ALA A 374 -5.58 -14.94 32.11
CA ALA A 374 -4.78 -13.99 32.88
C ALA A 374 -3.58 -13.46 32.10
N LEU A 375 -2.85 -14.33 31.39
CA LEU A 375 -1.68 -13.95 30.59
C LEU A 375 -2.06 -13.07 29.40
N VAL A 376 -3.16 -13.39 28.71
CA VAL A 376 -3.66 -12.56 27.60
C VAL A 376 -4.09 -11.18 28.11
N HIS A 377 -4.84 -11.14 29.21
CA HIS A 377 -5.33 -9.89 29.79
C HIS A 377 -4.18 -8.98 30.24
N GLU A 378 -3.19 -9.53 30.95
CA GLU A 378 -1.98 -8.80 31.36
C GLU A 378 -1.26 -8.18 30.16
N ALA A 379 -1.06 -8.97 29.08
CA ALA A 379 -0.38 -8.49 27.89
C ALA A 379 -1.16 -7.37 27.17
N VAL A 380 -2.50 -7.49 27.11
CA VAL A 380 -3.38 -6.48 26.48
C VAL A 380 -3.41 -5.19 27.31
N ASP A 381 -3.46 -5.29 28.62
CA ASP A 381 -3.41 -4.12 29.52
C ASP A 381 -2.08 -3.38 29.46
N GLY A 382 -0.99 -4.11 29.21
CA GLY A 382 0.37 -3.56 29.08
C GLY A 382 0.70 -2.94 27.72
N ILE A 383 -0.25 -2.85 26.78
CA ILE A 383 0.03 -2.36 25.43
C ILE A 383 0.46 -0.88 25.41
N GLU A 384 1.66 -0.64 24.87
CA GLU A 384 2.12 0.69 24.51
C GLU A 384 1.60 1.05 23.11
N ARG A 385 0.97 2.22 22.97
CA ARG A 385 0.41 2.70 21.68
C ARG A 385 1.25 3.84 21.13
N ILE A 386 1.88 3.61 19.98
CA ILE A 386 2.76 4.58 19.32
C ILE A 386 2.11 5.03 18.02
N ARG A 387 1.85 6.32 17.92
CA ARG A 387 1.33 6.92 16.69
C ARG A 387 2.46 7.11 15.68
N ILE A 388 2.28 6.55 14.49
CA ILE A 388 3.21 6.65 13.38
C ILE A 388 2.58 7.55 12.32
N ASP A 389 3.15 8.73 12.17
CA ASP A 389 2.79 9.69 11.12
C ASP A 389 3.76 9.58 9.93
N LEU A 390 3.39 10.19 8.80
CA LEU A 390 4.20 10.27 7.58
C LEU A 390 5.51 11.01 7.79
#